data_87a5bbdc5a35659e30c6fc8d9e196504
#
_entry.id   87a5bbdc5a35659e30c6fc8d9e196504
#
_cell.length_a   1.000
_cell.length_b   1.000
_cell.length_c   1.000
_cell.angle_alpha   90.00
_cell.angle_beta   90.00
_cell.angle_gamma   90.00
#
_symmetry.space_group_name_H-M   'P 1'
#
loop_
_entity.id
_entity.type
_entity.pdbx_description
1 polymer ?
#
loop_
_entity_poly.entity_id
_entity_poly.type
_entity_poly.pdbx_seq_one_letter_code
_entity_poly.pdbx_strand_id
1 'polypeptide(L)'
;MSEFRVNSITNQDGSAGPQVCGVSTFSGKSGVQIPSGPTEFRRQDGGGRGRGLIGGSYPNSPYKHLDFIEIATLSNSQDFGELANQHGFSACFGSNTRAVFAGGYTSGTSFIADMSAVTVASEGGSFDFGDLRQAIKCNTGASDRTRGLSFNGQIPSFLLGKINFITIASGGTDSDFGDTLLSLRNGKALASPTRAVHQIGGGTATGPYYDATNVIEFVTIQSKGNAIEFGQTSYENGFAGHAGANETRGILAGAFTIPANINNIEFLTIATTGNTQDFGDLTSARHGGGMNTSKTRGVMTGSWPGAASNIIDFITIATAGDATDFGDLTHTTYYSDCISDSHGGLA
;
A
#
# COMPACT_ATOMS: atom_id res chain seq x y z
N MET A 1 16.30 -37.91 25.43
CA MET A 1 14.95 -37.36 25.19
C MET A 1 14.04 -38.51 24.84
N SER A 2 12.90 -38.63 25.49
CA SER A 2 11.90 -39.65 25.15
C SER A 2 11.02 -39.16 24.01
N GLU A 3 10.87 -39.94 22.97
CA GLU A 3 10.02 -39.63 21.81
C GLU A 3 8.79 -40.54 21.86
N PHE A 4 7.60 -39.89 21.68
CA PHE A 4 6.32 -40.58 21.62
C PHE A 4 5.77 -40.51 20.20
N ARG A 5 5.65 -41.68 19.54
CA ARG A 5 5.17 -41.78 18.16
C ARG A 5 3.86 -42.51 18.11
N VAL A 6 2.83 -41.89 17.56
CA VAL A 6 1.51 -42.47 17.34
C VAL A 6 0.99 -42.14 15.96
N ASN A 7 0.18 -42.99 15.37
CA ASN A 7 -0.43 -42.75 14.06
C ASN A 7 -1.65 -41.81 14.14
N SER A 8 -2.37 -41.86 15.25
CA SER A 8 -3.47 -40.93 15.53
C SER A 8 -3.68 -40.79 17.03
N ILE A 9 -4.18 -39.64 17.43
CA ILE A 9 -4.61 -39.32 18.79
C ILE A 9 -6.05 -38.80 18.70
N THR A 10 -6.96 -39.50 19.39
CA THR A 10 -8.38 -39.11 19.46
C THR A 10 -8.83 -39.16 20.91
N ASN A 11 -10.01 -38.58 21.20
CA ASN A 11 -10.67 -38.78 22.48
C ASN A 11 -11.08 -40.27 22.62
N GLN A 12 -11.56 -40.65 23.79
CA GLN A 12 -11.84 -42.07 24.14
C GLN A 12 -12.90 -42.70 23.23
N ASP A 13 -13.81 -41.94 22.67
CA ASP A 13 -14.85 -42.38 21.75
C ASP A 13 -14.45 -42.31 20.26
N GLY A 14 -13.27 -41.81 19.95
CA GLY A 14 -12.75 -41.66 18.59
C GLY A 14 -13.38 -40.56 17.77
N SER A 15 -14.25 -39.74 18.35
CA SER A 15 -15.06 -38.73 17.63
C SER A 15 -14.36 -37.38 17.41
N ALA A 16 -13.33 -37.09 18.19
CA ALA A 16 -12.58 -35.84 18.10
C ALA A 16 -11.11 -36.00 18.48
N GLY A 17 -10.26 -35.12 17.99
CA GLY A 17 -8.88 -35.02 18.43
C GLY A 17 -8.75 -34.38 19.82
N PRO A 18 -7.58 -34.54 20.49
CA PRO A 18 -7.34 -33.95 21.82
C PRO A 18 -7.41 -32.44 21.79
N GLN A 19 -7.98 -31.88 22.83
CA GLN A 19 -7.86 -30.45 23.08
C GLN A 19 -6.51 -30.17 23.76
N VAL A 20 -5.71 -29.29 23.16
CA VAL A 20 -4.46 -28.83 23.74
C VAL A 20 -4.67 -27.47 24.37
N CYS A 21 -4.59 -27.40 25.69
CA CYS A 21 -4.65 -26.16 26.44
C CYS A 21 -3.22 -25.67 26.75
N GLY A 22 -2.92 -24.42 26.44
CA GLY A 22 -1.63 -23.81 26.69
C GLY A 22 -0.76 -23.58 25.46
N VAL A 23 0.49 -23.16 25.69
CA VAL A 23 1.46 -22.91 24.62
C VAL A 23 2.05 -24.23 24.14
N SER A 24 1.78 -24.59 22.89
CA SER A 24 2.35 -25.81 22.26
C SER A 24 3.23 -25.40 21.10
N THR A 25 4.45 -25.92 21.07
CA THR A 25 5.38 -25.75 19.96
C THR A 25 5.32 -26.97 19.05
N PHE A 26 4.92 -26.79 17.81
CA PHE A 26 4.91 -27.83 16.80
C PHE A 26 6.00 -27.53 15.77
N SER A 27 6.88 -28.49 15.53
CA SER A 27 7.89 -28.41 14.49
C SER A 27 7.76 -29.56 13.52
N GLY A 28 7.69 -29.29 12.23
CA GLY A 28 7.67 -30.32 11.20
C GLY A 28 6.78 -30.00 9.99
N LYS A 29 7.06 -30.68 8.88
CA LYS A 29 6.40 -30.45 7.58
C LYS A 29 4.97 -30.99 7.49
N SER A 30 4.52 -31.77 8.44
CA SER A 30 3.14 -32.27 8.53
C SER A 30 2.48 -31.55 9.69
N GLY A 31 1.92 -30.38 9.41
CA GLY A 31 1.37 -29.51 10.42
C GLY A 31 0.18 -30.12 11.15
N VAL A 32 0.13 -29.93 12.45
CA VAL A 32 -1.11 -30.02 13.21
C VAL A 32 -2.01 -28.92 12.69
N GLN A 33 -3.15 -29.26 12.11
CA GLN A 33 -4.20 -28.28 11.87
C GLN A 33 -4.80 -27.91 13.21
N ILE A 34 -4.59 -26.67 13.64
CA ILE A 34 -5.29 -26.10 14.77
C ILE A 34 -6.63 -25.62 14.27
N PRO A 35 -7.77 -26.26 14.62
CA PRO A 35 -9.07 -25.74 14.22
C PRO A 35 -9.35 -24.43 14.94
N SER A 36 -9.88 -23.47 14.20
CA SER A 36 -10.49 -22.24 14.69
C SER A 36 -9.60 -21.23 15.44
N GLY A 37 -8.69 -20.65 14.72
CA GLY A 37 -8.43 -19.21 14.86
C GLY A 37 -8.98 -18.51 13.63
N PRO A 38 -9.15 -17.19 13.60
CA PRO A 38 -9.40 -16.48 12.37
C PRO A 38 -8.38 -16.96 11.33
N THR A 39 -8.86 -17.28 10.14
CA THR A 39 -8.02 -17.82 9.04
C THR A 39 -6.85 -16.92 8.69
N GLU A 40 -6.92 -15.67 9.09
CA GLU A 40 -5.91 -14.64 8.96
C GLU A 40 -4.63 -14.90 9.77
N PHE A 41 -4.71 -15.69 10.85
CA PHE A 41 -3.52 -16.14 11.59
C PHE A 41 -2.80 -17.32 10.93
N ARG A 42 -3.35 -17.88 9.88
CA ARG A 42 -2.73 -18.97 9.15
C ARG A 42 -1.77 -18.42 8.11
N ARG A 43 -0.56 -18.20 8.51
CA ARG A 43 0.57 -17.80 7.69
C ARG A 43 0.99 -18.81 6.61
N GLN A 44 0.12 -19.66 6.12
CA GLN A 44 0.52 -20.53 5.01
C GLN A 44 0.72 -19.75 3.72
N ASP A 45 0.14 -18.55 3.66
CA ASP A 45 0.16 -17.71 2.47
C ASP A 45 1.00 -16.43 2.64
N GLY A 46 1.78 -16.32 3.74
CA GLY A 46 2.61 -15.14 3.99
C GLY A 46 1.85 -13.84 4.26
N GLY A 47 0.54 -13.89 4.43
CA GLY A 47 -0.27 -12.74 4.81
C GLY A 47 -0.03 -12.30 6.26
N GLY A 48 -0.15 -11.01 6.50
CA GLY A 48 -0.15 -10.42 7.83
C GLY A 48 -1.47 -10.63 8.58
N ARG A 49 -1.68 -9.83 9.62
CA ARG A 49 -2.91 -9.83 10.42
C ARG A 49 -4.12 -9.25 9.68
N GLY A 50 -3.90 -8.58 8.55
CA GLY A 50 -4.90 -7.74 7.89
C GLY A 50 -4.94 -6.34 8.47
N ARG A 51 -3.83 -5.85 9.04
CA ARG A 51 -3.69 -4.50 9.54
C ARG A 51 -3.21 -3.57 8.44
N GLY A 52 -3.96 -2.50 8.22
CA GLY A 52 -3.60 -1.42 7.31
C GLY A 52 -3.16 -0.19 8.11
N LEU A 53 -2.04 0.41 7.73
CA LEU A 53 -1.52 1.65 8.28
C LEU A 53 -1.83 2.82 7.35
N ILE A 54 -2.11 3.97 7.93
CA ILE A 54 -2.42 5.23 7.22
C ILE A 54 -1.55 6.32 7.83
N GLY A 55 -0.67 6.92 7.05
CA GLY A 55 0.23 7.97 7.52
C GLY A 55 0.65 8.94 6.43
N GLY A 56 1.51 9.90 6.77
CA GLY A 56 2.09 10.81 5.79
C GLY A 56 1.11 11.85 5.23
N SER A 57 0.36 12.54 6.06
CA SER A 57 -0.63 13.54 5.65
C SER A 57 -0.03 14.93 5.36
N TYR A 58 -0.70 15.75 4.54
CA TYR A 58 -0.39 17.17 4.25
C TYR A 58 -1.70 17.99 4.18
N PRO A 59 -1.73 19.26 4.48
CA PRO A 59 -0.85 20.15 5.27
C PRO A 59 -1.38 20.43 6.68
N ASN A 60 -2.39 19.70 7.17
CA ASN A 60 -3.01 19.98 8.47
C ASN A 60 -2.35 19.15 9.58
N SER A 61 -2.05 19.76 10.72
CA SER A 61 -1.59 19.06 11.91
C SER A 61 -2.61 17.99 12.31
N PRO A 62 -2.19 16.77 12.64
CA PRO A 62 -0.82 16.34 12.93
C PRO A 62 -0.13 15.60 11.78
N TYR A 63 0.91 16.19 11.19
CA TYR A 63 1.66 15.65 10.03
C TYR A 63 2.43 14.35 10.28
N LYS A 64 2.60 13.98 11.54
CA LYS A 64 3.33 12.77 11.96
C LYS A 64 2.41 11.63 12.35
N HIS A 65 1.11 11.88 12.34
CA HIS A 65 0.13 10.93 12.84
C HIS A 65 0.10 9.67 11.99
N LEU A 66 -0.02 8.55 12.65
CA LEU A 66 -0.12 7.24 12.06
C LEU A 66 -1.33 6.53 12.66
N ASP A 67 -2.32 6.27 11.81
CA ASP A 67 -3.50 5.50 12.15
C ASP A 67 -3.38 4.06 11.67
N PHE A 68 -4.21 3.19 12.22
CA PHE A 68 -4.40 1.84 11.68
C PHE A 68 -5.86 1.42 11.63
N ILE A 69 -6.12 0.46 10.77
CA ILE A 69 -7.39 -0.25 10.64
C ILE A 69 -7.16 -1.76 10.61
N GLU A 70 -8.13 -2.52 11.07
CA GLU A 70 -8.21 -3.96 10.82
C GLU A 70 -9.09 -4.18 9.58
N ILE A 71 -8.51 -4.52 8.43
CA ILE A 71 -9.16 -4.53 7.11
C ILE A 71 -10.41 -5.44 7.07
N ALA A 72 -10.41 -6.51 7.85
CA ALA A 72 -11.53 -7.46 7.88
C ALA A 72 -12.77 -6.96 8.63
N THR A 73 -12.63 -5.94 9.46
CA THR A 73 -13.70 -5.48 10.38
C THR A 73 -14.04 -4.01 10.10
N LEU A 74 -15.31 -3.73 9.83
CA LEU A 74 -15.78 -2.34 9.67
C LEU A 74 -15.62 -1.59 10.98
N SER A 75 -14.89 -0.50 10.97
CA SER A 75 -14.65 0.36 12.13
C SER A 75 -13.98 1.67 11.72
N ASN A 76 -14.00 2.64 12.62
CA ASN A 76 -13.13 3.80 12.52
C ASN A 76 -11.65 3.38 12.67
N SER A 77 -10.74 4.18 12.14
CA SER A 77 -9.32 4.01 12.42
C SER A 77 -9.00 4.24 13.88
N GLN A 78 -7.87 3.73 14.30
CA GLN A 78 -7.34 3.91 15.66
C GLN A 78 -5.93 4.48 15.58
N ASP A 79 -5.55 5.23 16.60
CA ASP A 79 -4.20 5.74 16.73
C ASP A 79 -3.19 4.59 16.84
N PHE A 80 -2.17 4.62 15.98
CA PHE A 80 -1.05 3.68 16.01
C PHE A 80 0.17 4.28 16.70
N GLY A 81 0.36 5.58 16.57
CA GLY A 81 1.52 6.32 17.07
C GLY A 81 1.95 7.43 16.11
N GLU A 82 3.24 7.76 16.11
CA GLU A 82 3.75 8.87 15.32
C GLU A 82 4.96 8.48 14.46
N LEU A 83 5.03 9.06 13.27
CA LEU A 83 6.24 9.05 12.44
C LEU A 83 7.29 10.00 13.07
N ALA A 84 8.56 9.63 13.01
CA ALA A 84 9.66 10.46 13.51
C ALA A 84 9.71 11.80 12.76
N ASN A 85 9.52 11.76 11.45
CA ASN A 85 9.49 12.91 10.57
C ASN A 85 8.13 13.07 9.87
N GLN A 86 7.90 14.24 9.27
CA GLN A 86 6.72 14.51 8.47
C GLN A 86 6.93 13.96 7.05
N HIS A 87 6.00 13.15 6.57
CA HIS A 87 6.04 12.52 5.26
C HIS A 87 4.78 12.84 4.44
N GLY A 88 4.59 14.10 4.06
CA GLY A 88 3.52 14.46 3.12
C GLY A 88 3.91 14.14 1.67
N PHE A 89 3.04 13.55 0.85
CA PHE A 89 3.33 13.17 -0.53
C PHE A 89 4.51 12.21 -0.67
N SER A 90 4.61 11.23 0.19
CA SER A 90 5.71 10.25 0.24
C SER A 90 5.42 8.99 -0.58
N ALA A 91 6.38 8.11 -0.65
CA ALA A 91 6.16 6.72 -1.05
C ALA A 91 5.96 5.85 0.19
N CYS A 92 5.06 4.87 0.09
CA CYS A 92 4.90 3.86 1.12
C CYS A 92 5.06 2.47 0.53
N PHE A 93 5.81 1.63 1.23
CA PHE A 93 6.01 0.22 0.87
C PHE A 93 6.31 -0.59 2.13
N GLY A 94 6.15 -1.90 2.06
CA GLY A 94 6.35 -2.70 3.26
C GLY A 94 6.34 -4.21 3.04
N SER A 95 6.56 -4.91 4.12
CA SER A 95 6.42 -6.36 4.23
C SER A 95 5.30 -6.70 5.23
N ASN A 96 5.09 -7.98 5.49
CA ASN A 96 4.15 -8.40 6.53
C ASN A 96 4.55 -8.03 7.97
N THR A 97 5.73 -7.46 8.18
CA THR A 97 6.21 -7.05 9.51
C THR A 97 6.58 -5.59 9.61
N ARG A 98 6.86 -4.93 8.50
CA ARG A 98 7.41 -3.58 8.47
C ARG A 98 6.72 -2.73 7.42
N ALA A 99 6.32 -1.53 7.81
CA ALA A 99 5.88 -0.47 6.91
C ALA A 99 6.92 0.64 6.86
N VAL A 100 7.20 1.17 5.68
CA VAL A 100 8.21 2.22 5.44
C VAL A 100 7.57 3.38 4.71
N PHE A 101 7.75 4.59 5.23
CA PHE A 101 7.37 5.86 4.61
C PHE A 101 8.66 6.54 4.15
N ALA A 102 8.77 6.90 2.87
CA ALA A 102 10.02 7.28 2.25
C ALA A 102 9.91 8.59 1.47
N GLY A 103 10.78 9.56 1.79
CA GLY A 103 10.76 10.87 1.18
C GLY A 103 9.56 11.70 1.58
N GLY A 104 9.16 12.64 0.76
CA GLY A 104 8.01 13.49 0.97
C GLY A 104 8.36 14.94 1.27
N TYR A 105 7.50 15.57 2.02
CA TYR A 105 7.47 17.01 2.18
C TYR A 105 7.10 17.40 3.62
N THR A 106 7.84 18.31 4.20
CA THR A 106 7.54 18.84 5.53
C THR A 106 6.69 20.11 5.46
N SER A 107 6.07 20.49 6.57
CA SER A 107 5.27 21.72 6.69
C SER A 107 6.04 23.00 6.35
N GLY A 108 7.36 22.96 6.39
CA GLY A 108 8.24 24.09 6.05
C GLY A 108 8.61 24.21 4.58
N THR A 109 7.96 23.49 3.66
CA THR A 109 8.26 23.46 2.23
C THR A 109 9.55 22.73 1.83
N SER A 110 10.11 21.93 2.72
CA SER A 110 11.35 21.18 2.47
C SER A 110 11.07 19.78 1.97
N PHE A 111 11.74 19.41 0.90
CA PHE A 111 11.82 18.02 0.44
C PHE A 111 12.71 17.25 1.39
N ILE A 112 12.37 16.01 1.69
CA ILE A 112 13.15 15.14 2.57
C ILE A 112 13.58 13.87 1.86
N ALA A 113 14.72 13.33 2.30
CA ALA A 113 15.20 12.02 1.87
C ALA A 113 14.93 10.93 2.90
N ASP A 114 14.53 11.31 4.10
CA ASP A 114 14.33 10.44 5.25
C ASP A 114 13.37 9.28 4.94
N MET A 115 13.69 8.12 5.49
CA MET A 115 12.82 6.96 5.52
C MET A 115 12.52 6.58 6.97
N SER A 116 11.24 6.60 7.31
CA SER A 116 10.75 6.18 8.62
C SER A 116 10.06 4.82 8.52
N ALA A 117 10.37 3.91 9.43
CA ALA A 117 9.74 2.59 9.45
C ALA A 117 9.05 2.29 10.78
N VAL A 118 7.99 1.50 10.71
CA VAL A 118 7.28 0.96 11.88
C VAL A 118 7.17 -0.56 11.80
N THR A 119 7.08 -1.19 12.97
CA THR A 119 6.73 -2.62 13.07
C THR A 119 5.21 -2.75 13.08
N VAL A 120 4.62 -3.32 12.04
CA VAL A 120 3.15 -3.34 11.85
C VAL A 120 2.40 -4.04 12.99
N ALA A 121 3.01 -5.03 13.61
CA ALA A 121 2.39 -5.81 14.70
C ALA A 121 2.33 -5.08 16.05
N SER A 122 3.13 -4.04 16.25
CA SER A 122 3.27 -3.34 17.53
C SER A 122 2.97 -1.85 17.35
N GLU A 123 1.99 -1.34 18.04
CA GLU A 123 1.72 0.09 18.09
C GLU A 123 2.93 0.85 18.70
N GLY A 124 3.15 2.08 18.22
CA GLY A 124 4.23 2.93 18.67
C GLY A 124 4.81 3.80 17.55
N GLY A 125 5.81 4.59 17.90
CA GLY A 125 6.49 5.49 16.98
C GLY A 125 7.38 4.77 15.98
N SER A 126 7.67 5.45 14.86
CA SER A 126 8.61 4.97 13.86
C SER A 126 10.06 5.09 14.33
N PHE A 127 10.92 4.34 13.68
CA PHE A 127 12.37 4.42 13.82
C PHE A 127 13.01 4.81 12.49
N ASP A 128 14.23 5.34 12.56
CA ASP A 128 15.03 5.66 11.38
C ASP A 128 15.34 4.39 10.57
N PHE A 129 15.02 4.44 9.27
CA PHE A 129 15.22 3.32 8.36
C PHE A 129 16.34 3.58 7.35
N GLY A 130 16.84 4.81 7.30
CA GLY A 130 17.85 5.31 6.38
C GLY A 130 17.32 6.42 5.48
N ASP A 131 18.01 6.66 4.37
CA ASP A 131 17.70 7.77 3.47
C ASP A 131 17.60 7.35 2.02
N LEU A 132 16.70 7.99 1.28
CA LEU A 132 16.74 8.03 -0.17
C LEU A 132 18.00 8.80 -0.64
N ARG A 133 18.58 8.43 -1.78
CA ARG A 133 19.75 9.13 -2.34
C ARG A 133 19.49 10.62 -2.64
N GLN A 134 18.22 11.00 -2.75
CA GLN A 134 17.82 12.38 -3.02
C GLN A 134 16.55 12.72 -2.25
N ALA A 135 16.49 13.95 -1.75
CA ALA A 135 15.26 14.50 -1.19
C ALA A 135 14.19 14.65 -2.30
N ILE A 136 13.07 13.99 -2.13
CA ILE A 136 12.03 13.84 -3.16
C ILE A 136 10.63 13.88 -2.55
N LYS A 137 9.66 14.42 -3.26
CA LYS A 137 8.24 14.36 -2.93
C LYS A 137 7.40 13.91 -4.11
N CYS A 138 6.13 13.61 -3.86
CA CYS A 138 5.18 13.14 -4.87
C CYS A 138 5.64 11.87 -5.59
N ASN A 139 6.46 11.09 -4.91
CA ASN A 139 6.82 9.74 -5.30
C ASN A 139 5.77 8.75 -4.80
N THR A 140 5.77 7.55 -5.32
CA THR A 140 4.86 6.49 -4.89
C THR A 140 5.61 5.18 -4.71
N GLY A 141 5.07 4.30 -3.88
CA GLY A 141 5.73 3.05 -3.52
C GLY A 141 4.92 1.81 -3.87
N ALA A 142 5.65 0.73 -4.12
CA ALA A 142 5.12 -0.62 -4.23
C ALA A 142 6.16 -1.61 -3.72
N SER A 143 5.76 -2.80 -3.26
CA SER A 143 6.71 -3.77 -2.73
C SER A 143 6.24 -5.21 -2.87
N ASP A 144 7.22 -6.12 -2.87
CA ASP A 144 7.01 -7.49 -2.48
C ASP A 144 7.46 -7.70 -1.00
N ARG A 145 7.64 -8.94 -0.58
CA ARG A 145 8.07 -9.26 0.79
C ARG A 145 9.46 -8.76 1.16
N THR A 146 10.32 -8.50 0.19
CA THR A 146 11.76 -8.27 0.39
C THR A 146 12.22 -6.93 -0.12
N ARG A 147 11.60 -6.45 -1.19
CA ARG A 147 12.03 -5.26 -1.91
C ARG A 147 10.93 -4.22 -1.99
N GLY A 148 11.21 -3.02 -1.49
CA GLY A 148 10.42 -1.82 -1.72
C GLY A 148 10.93 -1.08 -2.95
N LEU A 149 10.03 -0.58 -3.78
CA LEU A 149 10.29 0.28 -4.93
C LEU A 149 9.71 1.66 -4.68
N SER A 150 10.41 2.70 -5.12
CA SER A 150 9.93 4.08 -5.18
C SER A 150 9.98 4.55 -6.62
N PHE A 151 8.86 5.03 -7.13
CA PHE A 151 8.66 5.47 -8.51
C PHE A 151 8.56 6.97 -8.59
N ASN A 152 9.18 7.58 -9.63
CA ASN A 152 9.00 8.96 -10.02
C ASN A 152 9.21 9.96 -8.87
N GLY A 153 8.70 11.14 -9.02
CA GLY A 153 8.63 12.19 -8.03
C GLY A 153 9.26 13.50 -8.49
N GLN A 154 9.25 14.47 -7.59
CA GLN A 154 9.80 15.81 -7.81
C GLN A 154 10.94 16.04 -6.84
N ILE A 155 12.08 16.49 -7.36
CA ILE A 155 13.14 17.14 -6.61
C ILE A 155 13.04 18.68 -6.79
N PRO A 156 13.77 19.49 -6.03
CA PRO A 156 13.59 20.94 -6.08
C PRO A 156 13.64 21.58 -7.47
N SER A 157 14.38 21.02 -8.40
CA SER A 157 14.65 21.62 -9.71
C SER A 157 13.95 20.96 -10.89
N PHE A 158 13.54 19.69 -10.78
CA PHE A 158 12.95 18.93 -11.90
C PHE A 158 12.19 17.69 -11.45
N LEU A 159 11.52 17.02 -12.38
CA LEU A 159 10.87 15.74 -12.18
C LEU A 159 11.84 14.61 -12.45
N LEU A 160 11.79 13.58 -11.61
CA LEU A 160 12.58 12.37 -11.77
C LEU A 160 11.76 11.29 -12.47
N GLY A 161 12.31 10.75 -13.56
CA GLY A 161 11.79 9.54 -14.20
C GLY A 161 12.57 8.32 -13.74
N LYS A 162 12.70 8.12 -12.42
CA LYS A 162 13.53 7.07 -11.82
C LYS A 162 12.71 6.09 -11.01
N ILE A 163 13.19 4.86 -10.99
CA ILE A 163 12.75 3.82 -10.08
C ILE A 163 13.93 3.48 -9.19
N ASN A 164 13.73 3.57 -7.90
CA ASN A 164 14.72 3.16 -6.90
C ASN A 164 14.20 1.99 -6.09
N PHE A 165 15.09 1.23 -5.48
CA PHE A 165 14.70 0.11 -4.61
C PHE A 165 15.50 0.08 -3.32
N ILE A 166 14.89 -0.54 -2.31
CA ILE A 166 15.51 -0.82 -1.02
C ILE A 166 15.15 -2.23 -0.56
N THR A 167 16.06 -2.86 0.18
CA THR A 167 15.79 -4.13 0.84
C THR A 167 15.08 -3.86 2.16
N ILE A 168 13.82 -4.29 2.30
CA ILE A 168 12.96 -3.97 3.45
C ILE A 168 13.51 -4.54 4.77
N ALA A 169 14.22 -5.67 4.73
CA ALA A 169 14.76 -6.28 5.94
C ALA A 169 15.93 -5.50 6.55
N SER A 170 16.78 -4.86 5.74
CA SER A 170 18.03 -4.22 6.20
C SER A 170 17.95 -2.71 6.33
N GLY A 171 17.09 -2.03 5.55
CA GLY A 171 17.11 -0.58 5.47
C GLY A 171 18.38 -0.04 4.82
N GLY A 172 18.72 1.21 5.11
CA GLY A 172 19.89 1.91 4.58
C GLY A 172 19.56 2.88 3.46
N THR A 173 20.47 3.08 2.52
CA THR A 173 20.25 3.96 1.37
C THR A 173 19.70 3.18 0.19
N ASP A 174 18.73 3.76 -0.52
CA ASP A 174 18.16 3.17 -1.72
C ASP A 174 19.18 3.00 -2.86
N SER A 175 18.86 2.18 -3.82
CA SER A 175 19.68 1.89 -4.99
C SER A 175 18.89 2.07 -6.28
N ASP A 176 19.59 2.39 -7.36
CA ASP A 176 19.02 2.50 -8.68
C ASP A 176 18.44 1.16 -9.15
N PHE A 177 17.21 1.21 -9.65
CA PHE A 177 16.51 0.06 -10.23
C PHE A 177 16.38 0.18 -11.75
N GLY A 178 16.02 1.36 -12.25
CA GLY A 178 15.79 1.66 -13.65
C GLY A 178 15.02 2.97 -13.83
N ASP A 179 14.45 3.15 -15.01
CA ASP A 179 13.73 4.36 -15.39
C ASP A 179 12.24 4.08 -15.63
N THR A 180 11.39 5.06 -15.34
CA THR A 180 9.99 5.09 -15.73
C THR A 180 9.84 5.56 -17.18
N LEU A 181 8.70 5.30 -17.80
CA LEU A 181 8.42 5.73 -19.16
C LEU A 181 8.32 7.26 -19.29
N LEU A 182 7.77 7.91 -18.28
CA LEU A 182 7.58 9.37 -18.25
C LEU A 182 8.08 9.95 -16.94
N SER A 183 8.77 11.09 -17.00
CA SER A 183 9.21 11.84 -15.82
C SER A 183 8.08 12.75 -15.32
N LEU A 184 7.10 12.19 -14.64
CA LEU A 184 5.96 12.86 -14.07
C LEU A 184 5.89 12.58 -12.56
N ARG A 185 4.88 13.13 -11.86
CA ARG A 185 4.68 13.00 -10.40
C ARG A 185 3.23 12.66 -10.08
N ASN A 186 2.93 12.48 -8.80
CA ASN A 186 1.55 12.26 -8.32
C ASN A 186 0.91 10.97 -8.87
N GLY A 187 1.71 9.99 -9.21
CA GLY A 187 1.24 8.66 -9.56
C GLY A 187 0.86 7.83 -8.34
N LYS A 188 0.34 6.65 -8.57
CA LYS A 188 0.09 5.63 -7.55
C LYS A 188 0.53 4.26 -8.05
N ALA A 189 1.04 3.44 -7.15
CA ALA A 189 1.55 2.13 -7.48
C ALA A 189 0.91 1.02 -6.64
N LEU A 190 0.89 -0.17 -7.22
CA LEU A 190 0.37 -1.39 -6.60
C LEU A 190 1.29 -2.57 -6.96
N ALA A 191 1.19 -3.68 -6.25
CA ALA A 191 2.04 -4.83 -6.53
C ALA A 191 1.33 -6.17 -6.36
N SER A 192 1.79 -7.14 -7.17
CA SER A 192 1.72 -8.57 -6.91
C SER A 192 3.09 -9.07 -6.39
N PRO A 193 3.27 -10.35 -6.03
CA PRO A 193 4.56 -10.86 -5.62
C PRO A 193 5.68 -10.73 -6.66
N THR A 194 5.34 -10.51 -7.93
CA THR A 194 6.31 -10.46 -9.02
C THR A 194 6.37 -9.15 -9.76
N ARG A 195 5.26 -8.42 -9.85
CA ARG A 195 5.14 -7.18 -10.61
C ARG A 195 4.73 -6.02 -9.74
N ALA A 196 5.41 -4.89 -9.91
CA ALA A 196 4.91 -3.59 -9.48
C ALA A 196 4.32 -2.87 -10.69
N VAL A 197 3.10 -2.40 -10.57
CA VAL A 197 2.35 -1.66 -11.58
C VAL A 197 2.19 -0.23 -11.10
N HIS A 198 2.52 0.74 -11.93
CA HIS A 198 2.48 2.16 -11.62
C HIS A 198 1.57 2.88 -12.60
N GLN A 199 0.50 3.48 -12.09
CA GLN A 199 -0.29 4.50 -12.79
C GLN A 199 0.48 5.81 -12.73
N ILE A 200 0.99 6.26 -13.85
CA ILE A 200 1.74 7.51 -13.93
C ILE A 200 0.77 8.66 -13.69
N GLY A 201 1.15 9.57 -12.80
CA GLY A 201 0.39 10.80 -12.58
C GLY A 201 0.73 11.89 -13.57
N GLY A 202 0.29 13.09 -13.30
CA GLY A 202 0.54 14.27 -14.12
C GLY A 202 1.29 15.38 -13.40
N GLY A 203 1.50 16.47 -14.08
CA GLY A 203 2.07 17.70 -13.55
C GLY A 203 3.51 17.94 -13.92
N THR A 204 3.85 19.23 -14.09
CA THR A 204 5.21 19.71 -14.37
C THR A 204 5.92 20.13 -13.08
N ALA A 205 7.24 20.32 -13.12
CA ALA A 205 8.02 20.78 -11.97
C ALA A 205 7.65 22.20 -11.52
N THR A 206 7.20 23.05 -12.44
CA THR A 206 7.03 24.50 -12.23
C THR A 206 5.64 25.03 -12.58
N GLY A 207 4.71 24.19 -13.04
CA GLY A 207 3.42 24.63 -13.54
C GLY A 207 2.22 23.90 -12.96
N PRO A 208 1.04 24.39 -13.27
CA PRO A 208 -0.19 23.69 -12.96
C PRO A 208 -0.25 22.35 -13.72
N TYR A 209 -1.09 21.48 -13.29
CA TYR A 209 -1.27 20.05 -13.57
C TYR A 209 -1.57 19.65 -15.04
N TYR A 210 -0.93 20.26 -16.04
CA TYR A 210 -1.34 20.17 -17.44
C TYR A 210 -0.83 18.96 -18.22
N ASP A 211 0.10 18.19 -17.66
CA ASP A 211 0.58 16.96 -18.31
C ASP A 211 -0.14 15.73 -17.76
N ALA A 212 -1.46 15.71 -17.84
CA ALA A 212 -2.24 14.53 -17.47
C ALA A 212 -1.95 13.38 -18.41
N THR A 213 -1.95 12.16 -17.90
CA THR A 213 -1.72 10.95 -18.68
C THR A 213 -2.61 9.81 -18.19
N ASN A 214 -2.88 8.86 -19.08
CA ASN A 214 -3.59 7.63 -18.77
C ASN A 214 -2.66 6.40 -18.78
N VAL A 215 -1.36 6.61 -18.93
CA VAL A 215 -0.37 5.53 -19.07
C VAL A 215 -0.19 4.78 -17.76
N ILE A 216 -0.22 3.47 -17.86
CA ILE A 216 0.16 2.53 -16.81
C ILE A 216 1.41 1.79 -17.28
N GLU A 217 2.39 1.68 -16.39
CA GLU A 217 3.64 0.96 -16.62
C GLU A 217 3.85 -0.11 -15.57
N PHE A 218 4.79 -1.03 -15.80
CA PHE A 218 5.16 -2.02 -14.80
C PHE A 218 6.64 -2.41 -14.88
N VAL A 219 7.09 -3.00 -13.79
CA VAL A 219 8.40 -3.66 -13.67
C VAL A 219 8.27 -5.02 -13.00
N THR A 220 9.21 -5.92 -13.26
CA THR A 220 9.38 -7.15 -12.48
C THR A 220 10.21 -6.84 -11.25
N ILE A 221 9.64 -6.93 -10.04
CA ILE A 221 10.24 -6.41 -8.79
C ILE A 221 11.64 -6.98 -8.52
N GLN A 222 11.86 -8.26 -8.79
CA GLN A 222 13.14 -8.90 -8.50
C GLN A 222 14.21 -8.73 -9.60
N SER A 223 13.86 -8.15 -10.75
CA SER A 223 14.78 -7.92 -11.87
C SER A 223 14.91 -6.45 -12.17
N LYS A 224 16.10 -5.87 -11.94
CA LYS A 224 16.35 -4.47 -12.30
C LYS A 224 16.14 -4.23 -13.79
N GLY A 225 15.64 -3.05 -14.12
CA GLY A 225 15.42 -2.62 -15.50
C GLY A 225 14.39 -1.50 -15.57
N ASN A 226 14.27 -0.93 -16.75
CA ASN A 226 13.31 0.13 -17.02
C ASN A 226 11.89 -0.42 -17.03
N ALA A 227 10.94 0.44 -16.71
CA ALA A 227 9.53 0.14 -16.83
C ALA A 227 9.14 -0.05 -18.32
N ILE A 228 8.15 -0.87 -18.53
CA ILE A 228 7.52 -1.09 -19.84
C ILE A 228 6.03 -0.81 -19.73
N GLU A 229 5.42 -0.41 -20.82
CA GLU A 229 3.99 -0.10 -20.83
C GLU A 229 3.16 -1.32 -20.44
N PHE A 230 2.22 -1.10 -19.54
CA PHE A 230 1.24 -2.10 -19.13
C PHE A 230 -0.06 -1.94 -19.92
N GLY A 231 -0.54 -0.72 -20.07
CA GLY A 231 -1.79 -0.33 -20.70
C GLY A 231 -2.20 1.07 -20.29
N GLN A 232 -3.50 1.34 -20.31
CA GLN A 232 -4.04 2.68 -20.06
C GLN A 232 -5.28 2.62 -19.17
N THR A 233 -5.48 3.66 -18.36
CA THR A 233 -6.77 3.95 -17.71
C THR A 233 -7.76 4.55 -18.72
N SER A 234 -9.06 4.52 -18.42
CA SER A 234 -10.08 5.16 -19.26
C SER A 234 -10.06 6.68 -19.21
N TYR A 235 -9.30 7.26 -18.27
CA TYR A 235 -9.19 8.70 -18.05
C TYR A 235 -7.73 9.14 -17.95
N GLU A 236 -7.47 10.39 -18.30
CA GLU A 236 -6.18 11.04 -18.04
C GLU A 236 -6.18 11.66 -16.64
N ASN A 237 -5.18 11.34 -15.84
CA ASN A 237 -5.08 11.85 -14.49
C ASN A 237 -3.93 12.86 -14.33
N GLY A 238 -4.21 13.97 -13.65
CA GLY A 238 -3.21 14.91 -13.17
C GLY A 238 -2.71 14.56 -11.78
N PHE A 239 -3.58 13.95 -10.96
CA PHE A 239 -3.25 13.30 -9.69
C PHE A 239 -3.97 11.98 -9.61
N ALA A 240 -3.23 10.91 -9.40
CA ALA A 240 -3.84 9.62 -9.10
C ALA A 240 -4.56 9.64 -7.74
N GLY A 241 -5.59 8.83 -7.63
CA GLY A 241 -6.39 8.70 -6.43
C GLY A 241 -5.77 7.68 -5.47
N HIS A 242 -6.26 6.48 -5.53
CA HIS A 242 -5.90 5.35 -4.68
C HIS A 242 -5.44 4.18 -5.55
N ALA A 243 -4.45 3.44 -5.09
CA ALA A 243 -4.05 2.19 -5.76
C ALA A 243 -3.73 1.11 -4.73
N GLY A 244 -4.14 -0.10 -5.04
CA GLY A 244 -3.88 -1.27 -4.22
C GLY A 244 -4.22 -2.55 -4.96
N ALA A 245 -3.80 -3.69 -4.43
CA ALA A 245 -3.99 -4.96 -5.11
C ALA A 245 -4.14 -6.13 -4.14
N ASN A 246 -4.76 -7.20 -4.61
CA ASN A 246 -4.43 -8.54 -4.15
C ASN A 246 -3.39 -9.16 -5.11
N GLU A 247 -3.08 -10.44 -4.96
CA GLU A 247 -2.04 -11.10 -5.77
C GLU A 247 -2.33 -11.12 -7.28
N THR A 248 -3.58 -10.94 -7.71
CA THR A 248 -4.00 -11.10 -9.12
C THR A 248 -4.62 -9.84 -9.71
N ARG A 249 -5.37 -9.08 -8.93
CA ARG A 249 -6.13 -7.92 -9.39
C ARG A 249 -5.61 -6.64 -8.76
N GLY A 250 -5.28 -5.67 -9.60
CA GLY A 250 -5.00 -4.29 -9.20
C GLY A 250 -6.25 -3.43 -9.30
N ILE A 251 -6.39 -2.51 -8.35
CA ILE A 251 -7.48 -1.54 -8.26
C ILE A 251 -6.88 -0.14 -8.31
N LEU A 252 -7.48 0.71 -9.12
CA LEU A 252 -7.22 2.15 -9.20
C LEU A 252 -8.54 2.87 -8.92
N ALA A 253 -8.57 3.83 -8.00
CA ALA A 253 -9.82 4.42 -7.56
C ALA A 253 -9.72 5.93 -7.37
N GLY A 254 -10.64 6.68 -7.96
CA GLY A 254 -10.64 8.14 -7.98
C GLY A 254 -9.44 8.72 -8.71
N ALA A 255 -9.50 9.95 -9.05
CA ALA A 255 -8.40 10.76 -9.60
C ALA A 255 -8.82 12.23 -9.69
N PHE A 256 -7.86 13.11 -9.91
CA PHE A 256 -8.12 14.44 -10.42
C PHE A 256 -7.86 14.47 -11.92
N THR A 257 -8.92 14.55 -12.67
CA THR A 257 -8.90 14.74 -14.12
C THR A 257 -9.24 16.19 -14.38
N ILE A 258 -8.38 16.95 -14.96
CA ILE A 258 -8.56 18.41 -15.10
C ILE A 258 -9.86 18.74 -15.84
N PRO A 259 -10.82 19.50 -15.23
CA PRO A 259 -10.67 20.27 -14.00
C PRO A 259 -11.35 19.67 -12.74
N ALA A 260 -11.73 18.41 -12.73
CA ALA A 260 -12.58 17.83 -11.66
C ALA A 260 -12.04 16.52 -11.10
N ASN A 261 -12.46 16.21 -9.88
CA ASN A 261 -12.30 14.84 -9.35
C ASN A 261 -13.31 13.90 -9.96
N ILE A 262 -12.91 12.64 -10.05
CA ILE A 262 -13.78 11.52 -10.43
C ILE A 262 -13.91 10.53 -9.28
N ASN A 263 -14.98 9.75 -9.31
CA ASN A 263 -15.24 8.66 -8.35
C ASN A 263 -15.03 7.26 -8.95
N ASN A 264 -14.65 7.15 -10.22
CA ASN A 264 -14.46 5.88 -10.92
C ASN A 264 -13.50 4.95 -10.16
N ILE A 265 -13.87 3.69 -10.07
CA ILE A 265 -12.99 2.60 -9.68
C ILE A 265 -12.75 1.75 -10.91
N GLU A 266 -11.50 1.48 -11.21
CA GLU A 266 -11.10 0.60 -12.31
C GLU A 266 -10.22 -0.52 -11.79
N PHE A 267 -10.20 -1.64 -12.53
CA PHE A 267 -9.35 -2.76 -12.20
C PHE A 267 -8.52 -3.24 -13.39
N LEU A 268 -7.44 -3.91 -13.09
CA LEU A 268 -6.58 -4.59 -14.05
C LEU A 268 -6.19 -5.99 -13.54
N THR A 269 -5.87 -6.88 -14.46
CA THR A 269 -5.28 -8.19 -14.14
C THR A 269 -3.76 -8.08 -14.20
N ILE A 270 -3.08 -8.17 -13.04
CA ILE A 270 -1.65 -7.83 -12.95
C ILE A 270 -0.75 -8.71 -13.81
N ALA A 271 -1.11 -9.98 -14.00
CA ALA A 271 -0.33 -10.92 -14.79
C ALA A 271 -0.33 -10.65 -16.30
N THR A 272 -1.34 -9.91 -16.79
CA THR A 272 -1.58 -9.70 -18.24
C THR A 272 -1.63 -8.21 -18.52
N THR A 273 -0.80 -7.72 -19.43
CA THR A 273 -0.86 -6.33 -19.91
C THR A 273 -2.16 -6.03 -20.62
N GLY A 274 -2.65 -4.82 -20.52
CA GLY A 274 -3.89 -4.35 -21.13
C GLY A 274 -4.47 -3.16 -20.38
N ASN A 275 -5.51 -2.57 -20.94
CA ASN A 275 -6.19 -1.43 -20.34
C ASN A 275 -7.02 -1.87 -19.14
N THR A 276 -7.29 -0.92 -18.26
CA THR A 276 -8.21 -1.10 -17.13
C THR A 276 -9.64 -1.35 -17.61
N GLN A 277 -10.42 -1.91 -16.73
CA GLN A 277 -11.84 -2.13 -16.89
C GLN A 277 -12.61 -1.48 -15.74
N ASP A 278 -13.82 -1.06 -16.01
CA ASP A 278 -14.73 -0.51 -15.00
C ASP A 278 -14.99 -1.52 -13.88
N PHE A 279 -14.94 -1.02 -12.65
CA PHE A 279 -15.21 -1.79 -11.45
C PHE A 279 -16.46 -1.30 -10.71
N GLY A 280 -16.69 0.02 -10.67
CA GLY A 280 -17.73 0.71 -9.93
C GLY A 280 -17.29 2.10 -9.49
N ASP A 281 -17.90 2.66 -8.47
CA ASP A 281 -17.66 4.03 -8.02
C ASP A 281 -17.32 4.13 -6.53
N LEU A 282 -16.49 5.11 -6.16
CA LEU A 282 -16.32 5.58 -4.77
C LEU A 282 -17.60 6.26 -4.27
N THR A 283 -17.79 6.31 -2.96
CA THR A 283 -18.92 7.04 -2.35
C THR A 283 -18.86 8.54 -2.64
N SER A 284 -17.68 9.08 -2.95
CA SER A 284 -17.49 10.48 -3.35
C SER A 284 -16.29 10.64 -4.28
N ALA A 285 -16.38 11.59 -5.22
CA ALA A 285 -15.30 11.92 -6.14
C ALA A 285 -14.11 12.53 -5.37
N ARG A 286 -12.92 11.93 -5.46
CA ARG A 286 -11.74 12.35 -4.71
C ARG A 286 -10.44 11.79 -5.28
N HIS A 287 -9.31 12.39 -4.87
CA HIS A 287 -7.97 11.92 -5.21
C HIS A 287 -6.99 12.08 -4.05
N GLY A 288 -5.76 11.61 -4.22
CA GLY A 288 -4.66 11.87 -3.29
C GLY A 288 -4.78 11.13 -1.97
N GLY A 289 -5.47 10.00 -1.94
CA GLY A 289 -5.52 9.10 -0.79
C GLY A 289 -4.62 7.89 -0.96
N GLY A 290 -4.68 6.99 0.01
CA GLY A 290 -4.03 5.69 0.00
C GLY A 290 -5.04 4.54 -0.01
N MET A 291 -4.58 3.34 -0.34
CA MET A 291 -5.39 2.13 -0.27
C MET A 291 -4.66 1.03 0.51
N ASN A 292 -5.31 0.55 1.55
CA ASN A 292 -4.91 -0.67 2.26
C ASN A 292 -5.61 -1.87 1.65
N THR A 293 -4.89 -2.94 1.38
CA THR A 293 -5.48 -4.14 0.76
C THR A 293 -5.19 -5.40 1.55
N SER A 294 -6.10 -6.35 1.42
CA SER A 294 -5.93 -7.74 1.77
C SER A 294 -6.25 -8.61 0.55
N LYS A 295 -6.24 -9.92 0.70
CA LYS A 295 -6.67 -10.83 -0.39
C LYS A 295 -8.08 -10.55 -0.91
N THR A 296 -8.95 -10.02 -0.06
CA THR A 296 -10.38 -9.88 -0.35
C THR A 296 -10.89 -8.45 -0.40
N ARG A 297 -10.29 -7.53 0.36
CA ARG A 297 -10.78 -6.15 0.51
C ARG A 297 -9.73 -5.13 0.08
N GLY A 298 -10.21 -4.06 -0.55
CA GLY A 298 -9.49 -2.80 -0.72
C GLY A 298 -10.19 -1.72 0.10
N VAL A 299 -9.43 -0.99 0.93
CA VAL A 299 -9.94 0.07 1.82
C VAL A 299 -9.25 1.37 1.45
N MET A 300 -10.01 2.35 0.96
CA MET A 300 -9.55 3.64 0.46
C MET A 300 -9.75 4.73 1.51
N THR A 301 -8.73 5.52 1.77
CA THR A 301 -8.72 6.54 2.82
C THR A 301 -8.31 7.91 2.31
N GLY A 302 -8.85 8.95 2.93
CA GLY A 302 -8.49 10.33 2.66
C GLY A 302 -9.08 10.92 1.40
N SER A 303 -8.92 12.22 1.22
CA SER A 303 -9.39 12.90 0.02
C SER A 303 -8.82 14.31 -0.16
N TRP A 304 -8.89 14.79 -1.37
CA TRP A 304 -8.78 16.17 -1.85
C TRP A 304 -9.85 16.36 -2.96
N PRO A 305 -10.52 17.42 -3.16
CA PRO A 305 -10.16 18.82 -2.99
C PRO A 305 -11.03 19.60 -2.01
N GLY A 306 -10.47 20.69 -1.56
CA GLY A 306 -11.17 21.78 -0.87
C GLY A 306 -11.35 21.57 0.63
N ALA A 307 -11.41 20.35 1.08
CA ALA A 307 -11.34 19.99 2.50
C ALA A 307 -10.71 18.61 2.65
N ALA A 308 -9.77 18.46 3.56
CA ALA A 308 -9.32 17.16 4.01
C ALA A 308 -10.54 16.35 4.52
N SER A 309 -10.55 15.05 4.25
CA SER A 309 -11.67 14.17 4.62
C SER A 309 -11.21 13.06 5.53
N ASN A 310 -12.10 12.60 6.38
CA ASN A 310 -11.90 11.42 7.22
C ASN A 310 -12.58 10.15 6.67
N ILE A 311 -13.16 10.21 5.48
CA ILE A 311 -13.90 9.10 4.88
C ILE A 311 -13.00 7.89 4.67
N ILE A 312 -13.50 6.73 5.04
CA ILE A 312 -12.93 5.44 4.68
C ILE A 312 -14.00 4.64 3.92
N ASP A 313 -13.70 4.28 2.67
CA ASP A 313 -14.55 3.40 1.86
C ASP A 313 -13.88 2.05 1.66
N PHE A 314 -14.67 1.02 1.36
CA PHE A 314 -14.12 -0.28 0.99
C PHE A 314 -14.84 -0.93 -0.19
N ILE A 315 -14.13 -1.85 -0.83
CA ILE A 315 -14.64 -2.75 -1.87
C ILE A 315 -14.25 -4.19 -1.58
N THR A 316 -14.99 -5.11 -2.17
CA THR A 316 -14.58 -6.52 -2.28
C THR A 316 -13.84 -6.73 -3.60
N ILE A 317 -12.52 -6.92 -3.58
CA ILE A 317 -11.65 -6.91 -4.80
C ILE A 317 -12.11 -7.93 -5.86
N ALA A 318 -12.66 -9.07 -5.45
CA ALA A 318 -13.07 -10.13 -6.39
C ALA A 318 -14.34 -9.81 -7.20
N THR A 319 -15.19 -8.90 -6.70
CA THR A 319 -16.51 -8.63 -7.28
C THR A 319 -16.64 -7.16 -7.60
N ALA A 320 -16.85 -6.82 -8.86
CA ALA A 320 -17.09 -5.43 -9.27
C ALA A 320 -18.38 -4.89 -8.64
N GLY A 321 -18.36 -3.62 -8.29
CA GLY A 321 -19.44 -2.89 -7.66
C GLY A 321 -18.93 -1.65 -6.93
N ASP A 322 -19.86 -0.81 -6.50
CA ASP A 322 -19.56 0.44 -5.84
C ASP A 322 -18.97 0.23 -4.45
N ALA A 323 -18.16 1.19 -4.03
CA ALA A 323 -17.60 1.22 -2.70
C ALA A 323 -18.68 1.50 -1.66
N THR A 324 -18.47 0.94 -0.48
CA THR A 324 -19.36 1.11 0.67
C THR A 324 -18.58 1.76 1.82
N ASP A 325 -19.27 2.52 2.65
CA ASP A 325 -18.71 3.10 3.87
C ASP A 325 -18.07 2.03 4.77
N PHE A 326 -16.85 2.30 5.22
CA PHE A 326 -16.10 1.44 6.14
C PHE A 326 -16.09 2.02 7.55
N GLY A 327 -16.03 3.35 7.66
CA GLY A 327 -15.90 4.13 8.88
C GLY A 327 -15.14 5.43 8.64
N ASP A 328 -14.57 6.01 9.69
CA ASP A 328 -13.89 7.29 9.65
C ASP A 328 -12.45 7.21 10.18
N LEU A 329 -11.55 8.03 9.64
CA LEU A 329 -10.24 8.31 10.22
C LEU A 329 -10.39 9.09 11.53
N THR A 330 -9.40 8.99 12.42
CA THR A 330 -9.35 9.76 13.67
C THR A 330 -9.28 11.27 13.41
N HIS A 331 -8.80 11.67 12.22
CA HIS A 331 -8.67 13.06 11.80
C HIS A 331 -8.81 13.18 10.27
N THR A 332 -9.12 14.37 9.81
CA THR A 332 -9.19 14.64 8.37
C THR A 332 -7.79 14.66 7.77
N THR A 333 -7.61 13.99 6.64
CA THR A 333 -6.31 13.91 5.94
C THR A 333 -6.47 13.94 4.43
N TYR A 334 -5.40 14.32 3.75
CA TYR A 334 -5.23 14.15 2.32
C TYR A 334 -3.75 13.97 1.96
N TYR A 335 -3.49 13.35 0.82
CA TYR A 335 -2.16 12.89 0.43
C TYR A 335 -1.52 11.98 1.48
N SER A 336 -2.36 11.17 2.13
CA SER A 336 -1.89 10.10 2.99
C SER A 336 -1.45 8.91 2.16
N ASP A 337 -0.47 8.20 2.68
CA ASP A 337 -0.01 6.94 2.14
C ASP A 337 -0.50 5.78 3.01
N CYS A 338 -0.75 4.66 2.36
CA CYS A 338 -1.27 3.47 3.00
C CYS A 338 -0.44 2.25 2.65
N ILE A 339 -0.26 1.39 3.62
CA ILE A 339 0.36 0.07 3.44
C ILE A 339 -0.22 -0.92 4.44
N SER A 340 -0.50 -2.12 4.00
CA SER A 340 -0.95 -3.19 4.88
C SER A 340 0.07 -4.33 4.95
N ASP A 341 -0.01 -5.09 6.02
CA ASP A 341 0.76 -6.32 6.20
C ASP A 341 0.22 -7.51 5.39
N SER A 342 -0.75 -7.26 4.50
CA SER A 342 -1.45 -8.26 3.70
C SER A 342 -1.74 -7.82 2.26
N HIS A 343 -1.03 -6.79 1.76
CA HIS A 343 -1.19 -6.30 0.39
C HIS A 343 -0.73 -7.33 -0.66
N GLY A 344 -1.13 -7.12 -1.93
CA GLY A 344 -0.93 -8.08 -3.01
C GLY A 344 0.51 -8.54 -3.25
N GLY A 345 1.49 -7.69 -2.97
CA GLY A 345 2.91 -8.05 -3.09
C GLY A 345 3.41 -9.08 -2.06
N LEU A 346 2.63 -9.37 -1.03
CA LEU A 346 3.00 -10.27 0.07
C LEU A 346 2.43 -11.69 -0.07
N ALA A 347 1.63 -11.94 -1.07
CA ALA A 347 0.95 -13.22 -1.27
C ALA A 347 1.90 -14.39 -1.60
#